data_dd0221b59eb5472832b2cb4b4c6b750d
#
_entry.id   dd0221b59eb5472832b2cb4b4c6b750d
#
_cell.length_a   1.000
_cell.length_b   1.000
_cell.length_c   1.000
_cell.angle_alpha   90.00
_cell.angle_beta   90.00
_cell.angle_gamma   90.00
#
_symmetry.space_group_name_H-M   'P 1'
#
loop_
_entity.id
_entity.type
_entity.pdbx_description
1 polymer ?
#
loop_
_entity_poly.entity_id
_entity_poly.type
_entity_poly.pdbx_seq_one_letter_code
_entity_poly.pdbx_strand_id
1 'polypeptide(L)'
;MIAYIVRRLLYAIPILIGVNLLTFTLFFVVNTPDDMARMQLGIKRVTPEAVQKWKAERGYDKPLVHNEAADGAGKVTRTIFFEKSLKLFALDFGRADDGRDIGHEIKTRMGPSLAIALPVFLLGLFVTVTFALLLAFFRATYLDFWGVVACVALMSISSLFYIIGGQYLVSKVWHLVPISGYAGGLDATRFLILPVVISVAAGIGSSTRWYRTIFLEEIGKDYVRTARAKGLSELTVLFRHVLKNAMIPILTGVVVVIPLLFMGSLLVESFFGIPGLGSYTIDAINAQDFAVVRSMVFIGSVLYIVGLLLTDLSYTLVDPRVRLQ
;
A
#
# COMPACT_ATOMS: atom_id res chain seq x y z
N MET A 1 28.40 -3.68 -2.68
CA MET A 1 26.98 -3.97 -2.97
C MET A 1 26.46 -5.19 -2.22
N ILE A 2 27.02 -6.39 -2.37
CA ILE A 2 26.50 -7.61 -1.69
C ILE A 2 26.52 -7.44 -0.17
N ALA A 3 27.60 -6.96 0.43
CA ALA A 3 27.69 -6.72 1.88
C ALA A 3 26.64 -5.70 2.37
N TYR A 4 26.34 -4.67 1.59
CA TYR A 4 25.28 -3.71 1.89
C TYR A 4 23.91 -4.36 1.88
N ILE A 5 23.58 -5.12 0.83
CA ILE A 5 22.29 -5.84 0.73
C ILE A 5 22.13 -6.81 1.91
N VAL A 6 23.18 -7.57 2.23
CA VAL A 6 23.15 -8.50 3.37
C VAL A 6 22.92 -7.75 4.69
N ARG A 7 23.61 -6.63 4.91
CA ARG A 7 23.41 -5.79 6.11
C ARG A 7 21.97 -5.27 6.20
N ARG A 8 21.40 -4.81 5.08
CA ARG A 8 20.02 -4.33 5.03
C ARG A 8 19.00 -5.45 5.28
N LEU A 9 19.24 -6.63 4.70
CA LEU A 9 18.41 -7.82 4.99
C LEU A 9 18.50 -8.21 6.47
N LEU A 10 19.68 -8.12 7.08
CA LEU A 10 19.85 -8.37 8.52
C LEU A 10 19.08 -7.33 9.36
N TYR A 11 19.04 -6.07 8.96
CA TYR A 11 18.23 -5.05 9.65
C TYR A 11 16.73 -5.23 9.43
N ALA A 12 16.30 -5.86 8.34
CA ALA A 12 14.90 -6.19 8.11
C ALA A 12 14.36 -7.22 9.12
N ILE A 13 15.22 -8.14 9.59
CA ILE A 13 14.82 -9.19 10.54
C ILE A 13 14.30 -8.60 11.85
N PRO A 14 15.04 -7.75 12.59
CA PRO A 14 14.53 -7.16 13.83
C PRO A 14 13.29 -6.28 13.62
N ILE A 15 13.16 -5.62 12.47
CA ILE A 15 11.97 -4.84 12.13
C ILE A 15 10.75 -5.77 11.99
N LEU A 16 10.88 -6.86 11.22
CA LEU A 16 9.81 -7.85 11.07
C LEU A 16 9.46 -8.54 12.39
N ILE A 17 10.46 -8.84 13.22
CA ILE A 17 10.23 -9.38 14.57
C ILE A 17 9.45 -8.36 15.41
N GLY A 18 9.84 -7.08 15.39
CA GLY A 18 9.16 -6.01 16.11
C GLY A 18 7.71 -5.84 15.66
N VAL A 19 7.45 -5.82 14.35
CA VAL A 19 6.08 -5.76 13.79
C VAL A 19 5.28 -6.98 14.22
N ASN A 20 5.88 -8.17 14.13
CA ASN A 20 5.21 -9.42 14.52
C ASN A 20 4.87 -9.46 16.01
N LEU A 21 5.80 -9.05 16.89
CA LEU A 21 5.58 -8.96 18.34
C LEU A 21 4.50 -7.93 18.68
N LEU A 22 4.54 -6.76 18.04
CA LEU A 22 3.55 -5.71 18.25
C LEU A 22 2.16 -6.21 17.82
N THR A 23 2.07 -6.83 16.65
CA THR A 23 0.84 -7.41 16.13
C THR A 23 0.33 -8.53 17.05
N PHE A 24 1.23 -9.42 17.52
CA PHE A 24 0.87 -10.47 18.49
C PHE A 24 0.33 -9.87 19.78
N THR A 25 1.00 -8.85 20.32
CA THR A 25 0.56 -8.19 21.54
C THR A 25 -0.84 -7.56 21.38
N LEU A 26 -1.08 -6.87 20.26
CA LEU A 26 -2.39 -6.27 19.99
C LEU A 26 -3.50 -7.31 19.87
N PHE A 27 -3.25 -8.42 19.19
CA PHE A 27 -4.27 -9.41 18.88
C PHE A 27 -4.43 -10.53 19.92
N PHE A 28 -3.50 -10.71 20.85
CA PHE A 28 -3.58 -11.82 21.81
C PHE A 28 -3.37 -11.42 23.27
N VAL A 29 -2.76 -10.24 23.52
CA VAL A 29 -2.56 -9.74 24.89
C VAL A 29 -3.54 -8.63 25.21
N VAL A 30 -3.67 -7.64 24.33
CA VAL A 30 -4.64 -6.53 24.51
C VAL A 30 -6.06 -7.03 24.24
N ASN A 31 -6.24 -7.74 23.13
CA ASN A 31 -7.50 -8.35 22.71
C ASN A 31 -7.39 -9.86 22.97
N THR A 32 -7.82 -10.29 24.16
CA THR A 32 -7.63 -11.69 24.57
C THR A 32 -8.40 -12.67 23.68
N PRO A 33 -8.00 -13.96 23.58
CA PRO A 33 -8.78 -14.97 22.88
C PRO A 33 -10.24 -15.11 23.36
N ASP A 34 -10.50 -14.79 24.64
CA ASP A 34 -11.85 -14.78 25.19
C ASP A 34 -12.66 -13.57 24.68
N ASP A 35 -12.03 -12.41 24.56
CA ASP A 35 -12.66 -11.23 23.98
C ASP A 35 -12.99 -11.43 22.49
N MET A 36 -12.05 -12.01 21.74
CA MET A 36 -12.28 -12.37 20.34
C MET A 36 -13.46 -13.34 20.17
N ALA A 37 -13.51 -14.37 21.00
CA ALA A 37 -14.62 -15.34 20.98
C ALA A 37 -15.96 -14.68 21.28
N ARG A 38 -16.01 -13.79 22.29
CA ARG A 38 -17.23 -13.04 22.65
C ARG A 38 -17.68 -12.07 21.58
N MET A 39 -16.74 -11.41 20.90
CA MET A 39 -17.05 -10.51 19.77
C MET A 39 -17.71 -11.27 18.62
N GLN A 40 -17.16 -12.42 18.23
CA GLN A 40 -17.69 -13.22 17.12
C GLN A 40 -18.99 -13.98 17.47
N LEU A 41 -19.07 -14.55 18.68
CA LEU A 41 -20.25 -15.29 19.11
C LEU A 41 -21.42 -14.38 19.52
N GLY A 42 -21.17 -13.07 19.69
CA GLY A 42 -22.13 -12.08 20.11
C GLY A 42 -22.08 -11.81 21.63
N ILE A 43 -22.15 -10.53 22.01
CA ILE A 43 -21.94 -10.05 23.40
C ILE A 43 -23.04 -10.53 24.37
N LYS A 44 -24.24 -10.89 23.86
CA LYS A 44 -25.38 -11.26 24.70
C LYS A 44 -25.55 -12.79 24.74
N ARG A 45 -25.40 -13.41 25.93
CA ARG A 45 -25.65 -14.83 26.23
C ARG A 45 -24.64 -15.83 25.68
N VAL A 46 -23.35 -15.47 25.66
CA VAL A 46 -22.29 -16.42 25.33
C VAL A 46 -21.97 -17.28 26.55
N THR A 47 -22.12 -18.62 26.44
CA THR A 47 -21.76 -19.53 27.53
C THR A 47 -20.26 -19.78 27.56
N PRO A 48 -19.67 -20.07 28.73
CA PRO A 48 -18.24 -20.37 28.83
C PRO A 48 -17.84 -21.57 27.95
N GLU A 49 -18.72 -22.56 27.78
CA GLU A 49 -18.49 -23.73 26.92
C GLU A 49 -18.38 -23.33 25.44
N ALA A 50 -19.22 -22.41 24.98
CA ALA A 50 -19.16 -21.91 23.61
C ALA A 50 -17.85 -21.16 23.33
N VAL A 51 -17.35 -20.38 24.30
CA VAL A 51 -16.05 -19.70 24.21
C VAL A 51 -14.91 -20.73 24.15
N GLN A 52 -14.92 -21.75 24.99
CA GLN A 52 -13.89 -22.80 24.98
C GLN A 52 -13.90 -23.59 23.68
N LYS A 53 -15.07 -23.96 23.19
CA LYS A 53 -15.22 -24.64 21.90
C LYS A 53 -14.65 -23.79 20.76
N TRP A 54 -15.02 -22.51 20.71
CA TRP A 54 -14.52 -21.56 19.68
C TRP A 54 -12.98 -21.43 19.71
N LYS A 55 -12.40 -21.33 20.93
CA LYS A 55 -10.95 -21.26 21.09
C LYS A 55 -10.25 -22.55 20.64
N ALA A 56 -10.80 -23.72 20.99
CA ALA A 56 -10.25 -25.00 20.61
C ALA A 56 -10.26 -25.22 19.09
N GLU A 57 -11.36 -24.86 18.41
CA GLU A 57 -11.48 -24.97 16.95
C GLU A 57 -10.43 -24.11 16.21
N ARG A 58 -9.99 -23.00 16.79
CA ARG A 58 -8.99 -22.08 16.19
C ARG A 58 -7.58 -22.24 16.75
N GLY A 59 -7.41 -23.13 17.73
CA GLY A 59 -6.12 -23.35 18.41
C GLY A 59 -5.70 -22.18 19.28
N TYR A 60 -6.67 -21.44 19.84
CA TYR A 60 -6.46 -20.35 20.78
C TYR A 60 -6.65 -20.78 22.24
N ASP A 61 -6.84 -22.06 22.48
CA ASP A 61 -6.90 -22.72 23.80
C ASP A 61 -5.51 -22.95 24.42
N LYS A 62 -4.45 -22.75 23.63
CA LYS A 62 -3.06 -22.96 24.04
C LYS A 62 -2.53 -21.75 24.82
N PRO A 63 -1.46 -21.96 25.66
CA PRO A 63 -0.77 -20.85 26.30
C PRO A 63 -0.18 -19.86 25.29
N LEU A 64 -0.12 -18.59 25.66
CA LEU A 64 0.35 -17.51 24.76
C LEU A 64 1.78 -17.73 24.27
N VAL A 65 2.76 -17.91 25.18
CA VAL A 65 4.18 -17.95 24.84
C VAL A 65 4.90 -19.16 25.40
N HIS A 66 4.50 -19.65 26.58
CA HIS A 66 5.16 -20.77 27.26
C HIS A 66 4.14 -21.81 27.72
N ASN A 67 4.38 -23.06 27.36
CA ASN A 67 3.52 -24.20 27.70
C ASN A 67 4.21 -25.09 28.74
N GLU A 68 3.82 -24.96 30.02
CA GLU A 68 4.38 -25.72 31.13
C GLU A 68 3.96 -27.20 31.10
N ALA A 69 2.80 -27.52 30.49
CA ALA A 69 2.28 -28.86 30.39
C ALA A 69 2.95 -29.72 29.30
N ALA A 70 3.82 -29.14 28.48
CA ALA A 70 4.51 -29.83 27.41
C ALA A 70 5.98 -30.10 27.76
N ASP A 71 6.54 -31.18 27.20
CA ASP A 71 7.94 -31.58 27.40
C ASP A 71 8.85 -31.06 26.27
N GLY A 72 10.12 -30.77 26.65
CA GLY A 72 11.19 -30.43 25.71
C GLY A 72 10.85 -29.20 24.81
N ALA A 73 11.01 -29.37 23.50
CA ALA A 73 10.72 -28.32 22.52
C ALA A 73 9.23 -27.96 22.48
N GLY A 74 8.33 -28.83 22.95
CA GLY A 74 6.90 -28.56 23.02
C GLY A 74 6.51 -27.41 23.91
N LYS A 75 7.37 -27.00 24.86
CA LYS A 75 7.18 -25.83 25.72
C LYS A 75 7.07 -24.54 24.95
N VAL A 76 7.74 -24.43 23.80
CA VAL A 76 7.73 -23.25 22.94
C VAL A 76 6.87 -23.48 21.69
N THR A 77 6.97 -24.65 21.06
CA THR A 77 6.31 -24.91 19.77
C THR A 77 4.80 -25.12 19.88
N ARG A 78 4.29 -25.56 21.07
CA ARG A 78 2.85 -25.71 21.32
C ARG A 78 2.28 -24.45 22.02
N THR A 79 2.51 -23.28 21.43
CA THR A 79 2.03 -21.99 21.94
C THR A 79 1.35 -21.21 20.82
N ILE A 80 0.46 -20.29 21.17
CA ILE A 80 -0.20 -19.40 20.19
C ILE A 80 0.85 -18.59 19.45
N PHE A 81 1.87 -18.08 20.14
CA PHE A 81 2.93 -17.29 19.52
C PHE A 81 3.65 -18.06 18.42
N PHE A 82 4.08 -19.28 18.69
CA PHE A 82 4.77 -20.09 17.69
C PHE A 82 3.87 -20.42 16.49
N GLU A 83 2.67 -20.92 16.76
CA GLU A 83 1.77 -21.42 15.71
C GLU A 83 1.12 -20.30 14.87
N LYS A 84 0.89 -19.14 15.47
CA LYS A 84 0.16 -18.06 14.79
C LYS A 84 1.03 -16.88 14.38
N SER A 85 2.20 -16.69 15.01
CA SER A 85 3.08 -15.56 14.71
C SER A 85 4.37 -15.99 14.04
N LEU A 86 5.09 -16.97 14.58
CA LEU A 86 6.37 -17.40 13.97
C LEU A 86 6.19 -18.08 12.62
N LYS A 87 5.09 -18.79 12.39
CA LYS A 87 4.79 -19.39 11.08
C LYS A 87 4.63 -18.37 9.94
N LEU A 88 4.27 -17.12 10.25
CA LEU A 88 4.21 -16.04 9.25
C LEU A 88 5.57 -15.82 8.56
N PHE A 89 6.69 -16.01 9.26
CA PHE A 89 8.03 -15.90 8.67
C PHE A 89 8.32 -17.00 7.63
N ALA A 90 7.63 -18.14 7.73
CA ALA A 90 7.65 -19.20 6.72
C ALA A 90 6.59 -18.99 5.61
N LEU A 91 5.90 -17.83 5.60
CA LEU A 91 4.78 -17.53 4.72
C LEU A 91 3.60 -18.52 4.85
N ASP A 92 3.51 -19.19 5.99
CA ASP A 92 2.36 -20.00 6.39
C ASP A 92 1.37 -19.08 7.14
N PHE A 93 0.37 -18.60 6.42
CA PHE A 93 -0.63 -17.68 6.93
C PHE A 93 -1.79 -18.40 7.65
N GLY A 94 -1.88 -19.73 7.47
CA GLY A 94 -2.95 -20.54 8.01
C GLY A 94 -4.26 -20.37 7.27
N ARG A 95 -5.37 -20.58 7.99
CA ARG A 95 -6.72 -20.50 7.43
C ARG A 95 -7.51 -19.35 8.03
N ALA A 96 -8.35 -18.76 7.21
CA ALA A 96 -9.37 -17.79 7.60
C ALA A 96 -10.48 -18.46 8.43
N ASP A 97 -11.32 -17.67 9.07
CA ASP A 97 -12.43 -18.17 9.89
C ASP A 97 -13.47 -18.97 9.09
N ASP A 98 -13.60 -18.70 7.80
CA ASP A 98 -14.43 -19.44 6.84
C ASP A 98 -13.77 -20.75 6.32
N GLY A 99 -12.56 -21.08 6.80
CA GLY A 99 -11.81 -22.29 6.45
C GLY A 99 -10.96 -22.18 5.20
N ARG A 100 -11.02 -21.08 4.44
CA ARG A 100 -10.19 -20.84 3.24
C ARG A 100 -8.73 -20.65 3.62
N ASP A 101 -7.82 -21.11 2.75
CA ASP A 101 -6.38 -20.90 2.92
C ASP A 101 -6.03 -19.44 2.59
N ILE A 102 -5.47 -18.72 3.58
CA ILE A 102 -5.15 -17.30 3.45
C ILE A 102 -4.08 -17.05 2.38
N GLY A 103 -3.09 -17.93 2.28
CA GLY A 103 -2.03 -17.83 1.28
C GLY A 103 -2.55 -17.98 -0.15
N HIS A 104 -3.52 -18.86 -0.35
CA HIS A 104 -4.20 -19.01 -1.64
C HIS A 104 -5.05 -17.78 -1.99
N GLU A 105 -5.83 -17.26 -1.03
CA GLU A 105 -6.62 -16.04 -1.21
C GLU A 105 -5.72 -14.83 -1.56
N ILE A 106 -4.58 -14.68 -0.89
CA ILE A 106 -3.61 -13.62 -1.20
C ILE A 106 -3.15 -13.73 -2.66
N LYS A 107 -2.74 -14.92 -3.11
CA LYS A 107 -2.25 -15.12 -4.48
C LYS A 107 -3.31 -14.84 -5.55
N THR A 108 -4.55 -15.26 -5.32
CA THR A 108 -5.65 -15.07 -6.28
C THR A 108 -6.10 -13.61 -6.36
N ARG A 109 -6.09 -12.89 -5.24
CA ARG A 109 -6.55 -11.50 -5.13
C ARG A 109 -5.51 -10.46 -5.49
N MET A 110 -4.21 -10.82 -5.51
CA MET A 110 -3.13 -9.94 -5.99
C MET A 110 -3.34 -9.46 -7.42
N GLY A 111 -3.82 -10.33 -8.32
CA GLY A 111 -4.07 -9.98 -9.72
C GLY A 111 -5.06 -8.82 -9.88
N PRO A 112 -6.28 -8.92 -9.36
CA PRO A 112 -7.27 -7.84 -9.36
C PRO A 112 -6.77 -6.54 -8.72
N SER A 113 -6.05 -6.61 -7.58
CA SER A 113 -5.45 -5.42 -6.95
C SER A 113 -4.45 -4.75 -7.88
N LEU A 114 -3.56 -5.52 -8.50
CA LEU A 114 -2.53 -5.01 -9.41
C LEU A 114 -3.16 -4.44 -10.69
N ALA A 115 -4.25 -5.02 -11.16
CA ALA A 115 -4.98 -4.54 -12.35
C ALA A 115 -5.53 -3.11 -12.18
N ILE A 116 -5.78 -2.66 -10.94
CA ILE A 116 -6.12 -1.27 -10.64
C ILE A 116 -4.86 -0.47 -10.32
N ALA A 117 -4.04 -0.98 -9.40
CA ALA A 117 -2.94 -0.23 -8.83
C ALA A 117 -1.90 0.17 -9.88
N LEU A 118 -1.60 -0.72 -10.84
CA LEU A 118 -0.60 -0.44 -11.88
C LEU A 118 -1.04 0.68 -12.85
N PRO A 119 -2.25 0.68 -13.43
CA PRO A 119 -2.72 1.81 -14.24
C PRO A 119 -2.83 3.12 -13.45
N VAL A 120 -3.32 3.09 -12.20
CA VAL A 120 -3.38 4.27 -11.33
C VAL A 120 -1.99 4.84 -11.11
N PHE A 121 -1.02 4.00 -10.84
CA PHE A 121 0.36 4.40 -10.60
C PHE A 121 1.00 5.01 -11.85
N LEU A 122 0.94 4.33 -13.00
CA LEU A 122 1.56 4.80 -14.23
C LEU A 122 0.89 6.07 -14.77
N LEU A 123 -0.45 6.07 -14.85
CA LEU A 123 -1.21 7.22 -15.32
C LEU A 123 -1.11 8.38 -14.34
N GLY A 124 -1.19 8.10 -13.03
CA GLY A 124 -1.03 9.09 -11.98
C GLY A 124 0.34 9.75 -12.02
N LEU A 125 1.42 8.97 -12.14
CA LEU A 125 2.79 9.50 -12.28
C LEU A 125 2.90 10.37 -13.52
N PHE A 126 2.45 9.89 -14.68
CA PHE A 126 2.51 10.64 -15.93
C PHE A 126 1.75 11.99 -15.84
N VAL A 127 0.51 11.96 -15.38
CA VAL A 127 -0.34 13.15 -15.27
C VAL A 127 0.24 14.16 -14.27
N THR A 128 0.63 13.69 -13.09
CA THR A 128 1.10 14.57 -12.01
C THR A 128 2.46 15.16 -12.30
N VAL A 129 3.40 14.40 -12.88
CA VAL A 129 4.72 14.90 -13.29
C VAL A 129 4.56 15.92 -14.43
N THR A 130 3.72 15.62 -15.43
CA THR A 130 3.47 16.54 -16.54
C THR A 130 2.84 17.84 -16.05
N PHE A 131 1.83 17.75 -15.20
CA PHE A 131 1.16 18.93 -14.65
C PHE A 131 2.10 19.74 -13.75
N ALA A 132 2.89 19.10 -12.90
CA ALA A 132 3.91 19.75 -12.09
C ALA A 132 4.98 20.47 -12.92
N LEU A 133 5.41 19.85 -14.02
CA LEU A 133 6.38 20.44 -14.95
C LEU A 133 5.80 21.67 -15.65
N LEU A 134 4.53 21.61 -16.07
CA LEU A 134 3.82 22.77 -16.64
C LEU A 134 3.73 23.94 -15.64
N LEU A 135 3.34 23.66 -14.39
CA LEU A 135 3.28 24.70 -13.36
C LEU A 135 4.67 25.29 -13.06
N ALA A 136 5.71 24.47 -13.04
CA ALA A 136 7.07 24.95 -12.85
C ALA A 136 7.60 25.79 -14.05
N PHE A 137 7.18 25.44 -15.26
CA PHE A 137 7.49 26.22 -16.48
C PHE A 137 6.84 27.60 -16.46
N PHE A 138 5.56 27.68 -16.12
CA PHE A 138 4.81 28.91 -16.00
C PHE A 138 4.88 29.57 -14.61
N ARG A 139 5.93 29.27 -13.83
CA ARG A 139 6.09 29.80 -12.48
C ARG A 139 5.95 31.32 -12.42
N ALA A 140 5.36 31.78 -11.31
CA ALA A 140 5.08 33.19 -11.06
C ALA A 140 4.12 33.85 -12.07
N THR A 141 3.35 33.08 -12.83
CA THR A 141 2.25 33.54 -13.68
C THR A 141 0.89 33.23 -13.08
N TYR A 142 -0.18 33.75 -13.66
CA TYR A 142 -1.55 33.42 -13.28
C TYR A 142 -1.87 31.90 -13.44
N LEU A 143 -1.24 31.23 -14.42
CA LEU A 143 -1.40 29.79 -14.63
C LEU A 143 -0.84 28.99 -13.45
N ASP A 144 0.33 29.36 -12.97
CA ASP A 144 0.93 28.73 -11.80
C ASP A 144 0.08 28.98 -10.54
N PHE A 145 -0.34 30.22 -10.31
CA PHE A 145 -1.18 30.58 -9.16
C PHE A 145 -2.48 29.75 -9.13
N TRP A 146 -3.26 29.81 -10.21
CA TRP A 146 -4.53 29.07 -10.28
C TRP A 146 -4.35 27.55 -10.32
N GLY A 147 -3.26 27.06 -10.93
CA GLY A 147 -2.90 25.64 -10.89
C GLY A 147 -2.62 25.15 -9.48
N VAL A 148 -1.89 25.92 -8.68
CA VAL A 148 -1.66 25.59 -7.25
C VAL A 148 -2.96 25.66 -6.44
N VAL A 149 -3.79 26.69 -6.67
CA VAL A 149 -5.12 26.81 -6.03
C VAL A 149 -5.99 25.59 -6.37
N ALA A 150 -6.02 25.18 -7.64
CA ALA A 150 -6.73 23.99 -8.07
C ALA A 150 -6.20 22.71 -7.37
N CYS A 151 -4.88 22.54 -7.27
CA CYS A 151 -4.28 21.42 -6.54
C CYS A 151 -4.72 21.42 -5.06
N VAL A 152 -4.73 22.59 -4.40
CA VAL A 152 -5.18 22.69 -3.01
C VAL A 152 -6.66 22.34 -2.88
N ALA A 153 -7.49 22.85 -3.78
CA ALA A 153 -8.93 22.52 -3.79
C ALA A 153 -9.17 21.03 -3.99
N LEU A 154 -8.48 20.41 -4.97
CA LEU A 154 -8.60 18.97 -5.23
C LEU A 154 -8.16 18.12 -4.03
N MET A 155 -7.04 18.45 -3.39
CA MET A 155 -6.56 17.67 -2.23
C MET A 155 -7.39 17.88 -0.95
N SER A 156 -8.22 18.93 -0.89
CA SER A 156 -9.11 19.19 0.23
C SER A 156 -10.36 18.32 0.23
N ILE A 157 -10.65 17.66 -0.89
CA ILE A 157 -11.78 16.76 -1.04
C ILE A 157 -11.36 15.35 -0.58
N SER A 158 -12.14 14.73 0.32
CA SER A 158 -11.89 13.36 0.77
C SER A 158 -11.99 12.37 -0.40
N SER A 159 -11.12 11.34 -0.39
CA SER A 159 -11.16 10.25 -1.39
C SER A 159 -12.53 9.58 -1.49
N LEU A 160 -13.28 9.48 -0.40
CA LEU A 160 -14.65 8.95 -0.40
C LEU A 160 -15.61 9.77 -1.25
N PHE A 161 -15.50 11.11 -1.23
CA PHE A 161 -16.32 11.97 -2.08
C PHE A 161 -15.99 11.78 -3.56
N TYR A 162 -14.72 11.58 -3.91
CA TYR A 162 -14.34 11.25 -5.27
C TYR A 162 -14.95 9.91 -5.72
N ILE A 163 -14.92 8.88 -4.86
CA ILE A 163 -15.47 7.57 -5.16
C ILE A 163 -17.00 7.67 -5.33
N ILE A 164 -17.71 8.14 -4.31
CA ILE A 164 -19.18 8.19 -4.30
C ILE A 164 -19.69 9.17 -5.36
N GLY A 165 -19.09 10.35 -5.46
CA GLY A 165 -19.45 11.34 -6.48
C GLY A 165 -19.21 10.86 -7.90
N GLY A 166 -18.07 10.20 -8.14
CA GLY A 166 -17.75 9.62 -9.45
C GLY A 166 -18.68 8.47 -9.82
N GLN A 167 -18.98 7.54 -8.90
CA GLN A 167 -19.97 6.49 -9.12
C GLN A 167 -21.36 7.08 -9.43
N TYR A 168 -21.78 8.10 -8.67
CA TYR A 168 -23.06 8.74 -8.91
C TYR A 168 -23.11 9.44 -10.26
N LEU A 169 -22.18 10.31 -10.58
CA LEU A 169 -22.19 11.10 -11.83
C LEU A 169 -21.94 10.22 -13.05
N VAL A 170 -20.86 9.43 -13.05
CA VAL A 170 -20.42 8.73 -14.27
C VAL A 170 -21.23 7.46 -14.53
N SER A 171 -21.55 6.71 -13.45
CA SER A 171 -22.25 5.44 -13.63
C SER A 171 -23.78 5.59 -13.54
N LYS A 172 -24.31 6.36 -12.58
CA LYS A 172 -25.75 6.46 -12.34
C LYS A 172 -26.42 7.54 -13.21
N VAL A 173 -25.77 8.72 -13.41
CA VAL A 173 -26.35 9.80 -14.19
C VAL A 173 -26.02 9.67 -15.68
N TRP A 174 -24.76 9.47 -16.01
CA TRP A 174 -24.30 9.42 -17.40
C TRP A 174 -24.31 8.00 -18.00
N HIS A 175 -24.45 6.95 -17.20
CA HIS A 175 -24.50 5.54 -17.63
C HIS A 175 -23.32 5.11 -18.51
N LEU A 176 -22.13 5.71 -18.33
CA LEU A 176 -20.95 5.44 -19.16
C LEU A 176 -20.25 4.14 -18.83
N VAL A 177 -20.21 3.78 -17.53
CA VAL A 177 -19.53 2.58 -17.03
C VAL A 177 -20.34 1.96 -15.88
N PRO A 178 -20.14 0.66 -15.59
CA PRO A 178 -20.78 0.01 -14.45
C PRO A 178 -20.42 0.69 -13.12
N ILE A 179 -21.36 0.69 -12.17
CA ILE A 179 -21.17 1.32 -10.85
C ILE A 179 -20.19 0.54 -9.98
N SER A 180 -20.22 -0.80 -10.07
CA SER A 180 -19.37 -1.71 -9.31
C SER A 180 -19.33 -3.08 -9.99
N GLY A 181 -18.41 -3.93 -9.58
CA GLY A 181 -18.24 -5.29 -10.07
C GLY A 181 -16.82 -5.53 -10.62
N TYR A 182 -16.60 -6.79 -10.99
CA TYR A 182 -15.35 -7.22 -11.61
C TYR A 182 -15.63 -8.36 -12.58
N ALA A 183 -15.04 -8.29 -13.75
CA ALA A 183 -15.08 -9.37 -14.75
C ALA A 183 -13.64 -9.77 -15.11
N GLY A 184 -13.45 -10.99 -15.54
CA GLY A 184 -12.15 -11.48 -16.02
C GLY A 184 -11.89 -11.08 -17.49
N GLY A 185 -10.63 -11.15 -17.89
CA GLY A 185 -10.22 -10.90 -19.27
C GLY A 185 -10.41 -9.45 -19.73
N LEU A 186 -10.77 -9.26 -21.00
CA LEU A 186 -10.91 -7.92 -21.58
C LEU A 186 -12.11 -7.14 -21.03
N ASP A 187 -13.14 -7.82 -20.55
CA ASP A 187 -14.31 -7.18 -19.93
C ASP A 187 -13.98 -6.50 -18.60
N ALA A 188 -12.88 -6.87 -17.97
CA ALA A 188 -12.38 -6.19 -16.77
C ALA A 188 -12.18 -4.69 -16.98
N THR A 189 -11.79 -4.26 -18.19
CA THR A 189 -11.50 -2.85 -18.48
C THR A 189 -12.68 -1.94 -18.20
N ARG A 190 -13.90 -2.36 -18.47
CA ARG A 190 -15.13 -1.58 -18.22
C ARG A 190 -15.33 -1.27 -16.74
N PHE A 191 -14.92 -2.20 -15.86
CA PHE A 191 -15.01 -2.05 -14.40
C PHE A 191 -13.82 -1.31 -13.81
N LEU A 192 -12.68 -1.27 -14.51
CA LEU A 192 -11.44 -0.67 -14.01
C LEU A 192 -11.26 0.81 -14.40
N ILE A 193 -11.89 1.27 -15.49
CA ILE A 193 -11.73 2.65 -15.98
C ILE A 193 -12.11 3.67 -14.90
N LEU A 194 -13.28 3.54 -14.30
CA LEU A 194 -13.77 4.52 -13.34
C LEU A 194 -12.93 4.54 -12.04
N PRO A 195 -12.62 3.40 -11.39
CA PRO A 195 -11.69 3.35 -10.25
C PRO A 195 -10.34 3.99 -10.54
N VAL A 196 -9.77 3.73 -11.73
CA VAL A 196 -8.46 4.30 -12.13
C VAL A 196 -8.55 5.82 -12.27
N VAL A 197 -9.53 6.34 -13.02
CA VAL A 197 -9.70 7.79 -13.24
C VAL A 197 -9.93 8.51 -11.92
N ILE A 198 -10.80 7.98 -11.05
CA ILE A 198 -11.09 8.56 -9.74
C ILE A 198 -9.84 8.58 -8.84
N SER A 199 -9.10 7.48 -8.80
CA SER A 199 -7.88 7.39 -7.98
C SER A 199 -6.81 8.38 -8.44
N VAL A 200 -6.63 8.54 -9.75
CA VAL A 200 -5.72 9.55 -10.31
C VAL A 200 -6.21 10.96 -9.96
N ALA A 201 -7.51 11.26 -10.15
CA ALA A 201 -8.08 12.57 -9.84
C ALA A 201 -7.91 12.92 -8.35
N ALA A 202 -8.15 11.98 -7.44
CA ALA A 202 -7.97 12.16 -6.01
C ALA A 202 -6.50 12.41 -5.60
N GLY A 203 -5.55 11.82 -6.33
CA GLY A 203 -4.12 11.95 -6.06
C GLY A 203 -3.44 13.15 -6.71
N ILE A 204 -4.07 13.75 -7.74
CA ILE A 204 -3.42 14.75 -8.60
C ILE A 204 -2.95 16.00 -7.82
N GLY A 205 -3.75 16.48 -6.87
CA GLY A 205 -3.46 17.71 -6.12
C GLY A 205 -2.20 17.60 -5.26
N SER A 206 -2.10 16.57 -4.43
CA SER A 206 -0.97 16.35 -3.52
C SER A 206 0.32 16.00 -4.27
N SER A 207 0.23 15.07 -5.23
CA SER A 207 1.39 14.60 -5.98
C SER A 207 1.97 15.69 -6.89
N THR A 208 1.11 16.48 -7.57
CA THR A 208 1.57 17.61 -8.40
C THR A 208 2.32 18.65 -7.58
N ARG A 209 1.84 19.00 -6.39
CA ARG A 209 2.54 19.96 -5.53
C ARG A 209 3.90 19.43 -5.08
N TRP A 210 3.98 18.14 -4.74
CA TRP A 210 5.23 17.50 -4.38
C TRP A 210 6.26 17.56 -5.53
N TYR A 211 5.87 17.13 -6.73
CA TYR A 211 6.78 17.14 -7.88
C TYR A 211 7.12 18.57 -8.32
N ARG A 212 6.18 19.52 -8.20
CA ARG A 212 6.45 20.93 -8.49
C ARG A 212 7.56 21.49 -7.59
N THR A 213 7.59 21.13 -6.32
CA THR A 213 8.67 21.54 -5.40
C THR A 213 10.03 21.03 -5.90
N ILE A 214 10.11 19.77 -6.29
CA ILE A 214 11.34 19.16 -6.85
C ILE A 214 11.78 19.93 -8.11
N PHE A 215 10.87 20.25 -9.04
CA PHE A 215 11.21 20.99 -10.24
C PHE A 215 11.67 22.43 -9.94
N LEU A 216 11.06 23.10 -8.99
CA LEU A 216 11.47 24.46 -8.60
C LEU A 216 12.86 24.50 -7.96
N GLU A 217 13.19 23.50 -7.13
CA GLU A 217 14.54 23.35 -6.57
C GLU A 217 15.58 23.15 -7.69
N GLU A 218 15.29 22.27 -8.67
CA GLU A 218 16.19 22.05 -9.79
C GLU A 218 16.36 23.29 -10.68
N ILE A 219 15.30 24.05 -10.92
CA ILE A 219 15.36 25.29 -11.70
C ILE A 219 16.26 26.36 -11.06
N GLY A 220 16.40 26.33 -9.74
CA GLY A 220 17.25 27.26 -8.98
C GLY A 220 18.75 27.00 -9.07
N LYS A 221 19.19 25.85 -9.56
CA LYS A 221 20.59 25.41 -9.55
C LYS A 221 21.46 26.12 -10.61
N ASP A 222 22.76 26.23 -10.34
CA ASP A 222 23.72 26.96 -11.18
C ASP A 222 23.89 26.38 -12.58
N TYR A 223 23.75 25.07 -12.75
CA TYR A 223 23.84 24.47 -14.08
C TYR A 223 22.69 24.90 -15.02
N VAL A 224 21.51 25.23 -14.43
CA VAL A 224 20.37 25.78 -15.19
C VAL A 224 20.66 27.21 -15.59
N ARG A 225 21.25 28.03 -14.69
CA ARG A 225 21.70 29.41 -15.02
C ARG A 225 22.74 29.39 -16.15
N THR A 226 23.68 28.48 -16.09
CA THR A 226 24.71 28.28 -17.13
C THR A 226 24.09 27.88 -18.47
N ALA A 227 23.08 26.99 -18.47
CA ALA A 227 22.39 26.61 -19.69
C ALA A 227 21.66 27.78 -20.36
N ARG A 228 21.01 28.63 -19.55
CA ARG A 228 20.39 29.87 -20.03
C ARG A 228 21.42 30.86 -20.55
N ALA A 229 22.55 31.04 -19.86
CA ALA A 229 23.63 31.92 -20.29
C ALA A 229 24.24 31.50 -21.63
N LYS A 230 24.19 30.21 -21.97
CA LYS A 230 24.57 29.66 -23.28
C LYS A 230 23.51 29.86 -24.37
N GLY A 231 22.42 30.57 -24.11
CA GLY A 231 21.36 30.85 -25.07
C GLY A 231 20.42 29.69 -25.39
N LEU A 232 20.37 28.66 -24.58
CA LEU A 232 19.42 27.55 -24.80
C LEU A 232 17.98 28.00 -24.55
N SER A 233 17.04 27.55 -25.39
CA SER A 233 15.63 27.84 -25.22
C SER A 233 15.10 27.27 -23.89
N GLU A 234 14.11 27.94 -23.29
CA GLU A 234 13.51 27.53 -22.01
C GLU A 234 12.96 26.08 -22.03
N LEU A 235 12.38 25.66 -23.16
CA LEU A 235 11.94 24.26 -23.33
C LEU A 235 13.13 23.27 -23.28
N THR A 236 14.23 23.61 -23.97
CA THR A 236 15.44 22.79 -23.94
C THR A 236 16.03 22.70 -22.53
N VAL A 237 16.07 23.85 -21.81
CA VAL A 237 16.53 23.87 -20.43
C VAL A 237 15.63 23.00 -19.55
N LEU A 238 14.31 23.10 -19.70
CA LEU A 238 13.36 22.36 -18.91
C LEU A 238 13.47 20.85 -19.12
N PHE A 239 13.39 20.37 -20.37
CA PHE A 239 13.38 18.93 -20.65
C PHE A 239 14.77 18.29 -20.54
N ARG A 240 15.82 18.94 -21.00
CA ARG A 240 17.16 18.35 -21.05
C ARG A 240 17.96 18.51 -19.76
N HIS A 241 17.72 19.58 -19.00
CA HIS A 241 18.49 19.88 -17.79
C HIS A 241 17.65 19.72 -16.52
N VAL A 242 16.48 20.32 -16.42
CA VAL A 242 15.65 20.27 -15.21
C VAL A 242 15.00 18.90 -15.04
N LEU A 243 14.21 18.45 -16.02
CA LEU A 243 13.47 17.18 -15.94
C LEU A 243 14.43 16.00 -15.72
N LYS A 244 15.54 15.95 -16.49
CA LYS A 244 16.51 14.86 -16.38
C LYS A 244 17.06 14.70 -14.96
N ASN A 245 17.41 15.82 -14.30
CA ASN A 245 17.96 15.76 -12.95
C ASN A 245 16.87 15.59 -11.89
N ALA A 246 15.69 16.18 -12.08
CA ALA A 246 14.53 15.97 -11.20
C ALA A 246 14.01 14.53 -11.22
N MET A 247 14.23 13.79 -12.31
CA MET A 247 13.85 12.37 -12.37
C MET A 247 14.58 11.52 -11.33
N ILE A 248 15.75 11.91 -10.84
CA ILE A 248 16.49 11.18 -9.81
C ILE A 248 15.65 11.05 -8.52
N PRO A 249 15.26 12.15 -7.83
CA PRO A 249 14.42 12.05 -6.64
C PRO A 249 13.01 11.52 -6.94
N ILE A 250 12.47 11.76 -8.15
CA ILE A 250 11.17 11.22 -8.54
C ILE A 250 11.22 9.70 -8.63
N LEU A 251 12.17 9.13 -9.38
CA LEU A 251 12.32 7.67 -9.53
C LEU A 251 12.59 6.99 -8.20
N THR A 252 13.38 7.61 -7.33
CA THR A 252 13.61 7.10 -5.99
C THR A 252 12.31 6.95 -5.19
N GLY A 253 11.46 7.99 -5.19
CA GLY A 253 10.16 7.94 -4.53
C GLY A 253 9.20 6.93 -5.17
N VAL A 254 9.33 6.71 -6.48
CA VAL A 254 8.53 5.76 -7.25
C VAL A 254 8.86 4.32 -6.88
N VAL A 255 10.13 3.98 -6.74
CA VAL A 255 10.59 2.60 -6.52
C VAL A 255 10.02 2.00 -5.22
N VAL A 256 9.94 2.79 -4.14
CA VAL A 256 9.39 2.32 -2.85
C VAL A 256 7.91 1.92 -2.95
N VAL A 257 7.18 2.51 -3.89
CA VAL A 257 5.74 2.25 -4.06
C VAL A 257 5.49 0.94 -4.81
N ILE A 258 6.41 0.50 -5.68
CA ILE A 258 6.19 -0.67 -6.55
C ILE A 258 5.72 -1.93 -5.79
N PRO A 259 6.39 -2.39 -4.72
CA PRO A 259 5.91 -3.56 -3.98
C PRO A 259 4.55 -3.34 -3.32
N LEU A 260 4.25 -2.09 -2.91
CA LEU A 260 2.98 -1.76 -2.26
C LEU A 260 1.78 -1.80 -3.21
N LEU A 261 2.01 -1.74 -4.53
CA LEU A 261 0.94 -1.89 -5.53
C LEU A 261 0.20 -3.21 -5.38
N PHE A 262 0.87 -4.25 -4.89
CA PHE A 262 0.26 -5.56 -4.64
C PHE A 262 -0.72 -5.57 -3.48
N MET A 263 -0.61 -4.64 -2.53
CA MET A 263 -1.53 -4.56 -1.39
C MET A 263 -2.93 -4.05 -1.77
N GLY A 264 -3.04 -3.42 -2.93
CA GLY A 264 -4.29 -2.83 -3.40
C GLY A 264 -4.73 -1.60 -2.59
N SER A 265 -5.96 -1.17 -2.86
CA SER A 265 -6.57 -0.03 -2.18
C SER A 265 -7.81 -0.47 -1.40
N LEU A 266 -7.77 -0.31 -0.08
CA LEU A 266 -8.86 -0.67 0.82
C LEU A 266 -10.21 -0.08 0.39
N LEU A 267 -10.24 1.23 0.13
CA LEU A 267 -11.49 1.94 -0.20
C LEU A 267 -11.92 1.71 -1.65
N VAL A 268 -11.01 1.86 -2.60
CA VAL A 268 -11.37 1.75 -4.03
C VAL A 268 -11.88 0.36 -4.35
N GLU A 269 -11.17 -0.69 -3.93
CA GLU A 269 -11.58 -2.07 -4.19
C GLU A 269 -12.91 -2.41 -3.54
N SER A 270 -13.11 -2.01 -2.27
CA SER A 270 -14.34 -2.29 -1.53
C SER A 270 -15.55 -1.57 -2.14
N PHE A 271 -15.44 -0.27 -2.45
CA PHE A 271 -16.56 0.50 -3.01
C PHE A 271 -16.90 0.10 -4.45
N PHE A 272 -15.91 -0.31 -5.24
CA PHE A 272 -16.15 -0.78 -6.62
C PHE A 272 -16.42 -2.27 -6.72
N GLY A 273 -16.42 -3.02 -5.60
CA GLY A 273 -16.70 -4.45 -5.57
C GLY A 273 -15.66 -5.27 -6.33
N ILE A 274 -14.39 -4.87 -6.26
CA ILE A 274 -13.27 -5.55 -6.92
C ILE A 274 -12.65 -6.53 -5.94
N PRO A 275 -12.54 -7.84 -6.29
CA PRO A 275 -12.09 -8.89 -5.37
C PRO A 275 -10.57 -8.87 -5.21
N GLY A 276 -10.00 -7.76 -4.71
CA GLY A 276 -8.59 -7.58 -4.47
C GLY A 276 -8.18 -7.81 -3.01
N LEU A 277 -6.91 -7.52 -2.69
CA LEU A 277 -6.37 -7.65 -1.33
C LEU A 277 -6.87 -6.54 -0.39
N GLY A 278 -7.11 -5.35 -0.93
CA GLY A 278 -7.70 -4.25 -0.17
C GLY A 278 -9.11 -4.58 0.29
N SER A 279 -9.98 -5.04 -0.61
CA SER A 279 -11.34 -5.48 -0.25
C SER A 279 -11.32 -6.65 0.72
N TYR A 280 -10.45 -7.64 0.50
CA TYR A 280 -10.28 -8.78 1.40
C TYR A 280 -9.90 -8.35 2.82
N THR A 281 -9.03 -7.35 2.94
CA THR A 281 -8.65 -6.79 4.24
C THR A 281 -9.82 -6.10 4.94
N ILE A 282 -10.61 -5.30 4.23
CA ILE A 282 -11.81 -4.64 4.77
C ILE A 282 -12.85 -5.67 5.21
N ASP A 283 -13.10 -6.69 4.38
CA ASP A 283 -14.04 -7.77 4.69
C ASP A 283 -13.61 -8.51 5.95
N ALA A 284 -12.31 -8.82 6.08
CA ALA A 284 -11.76 -9.46 7.26
C ALA A 284 -11.88 -8.60 8.54
N ILE A 285 -11.66 -7.28 8.43
CA ILE A 285 -11.86 -6.35 9.55
C ILE A 285 -13.32 -6.33 9.98
N ASN A 286 -14.25 -6.24 9.03
CA ASN A 286 -15.69 -6.23 9.31
C ASN A 286 -16.20 -7.56 9.88
N ALA A 287 -15.65 -8.68 9.39
CA ALA A 287 -15.94 -10.03 9.88
C ALA A 287 -15.18 -10.38 11.18
N GLN A 288 -14.28 -9.51 11.64
CA GLN A 288 -13.39 -9.76 12.79
C GLN A 288 -12.53 -11.04 12.62
N ASP A 289 -12.12 -11.33 11.37
CA ASP A 289 -11.19 -12.40 11.06
C ASP A 289 -9.74 -11.94 11.35
N PHE A 290 -9.32 -12.13 12.58
CA PHE A 290 -8.01 -11.69 13.06
C PHE A 290 -6.85 -12.42 12.38
N ALA A 291 -7.06 -13.64 11.87
CA ALA A 291 -6.04 -14.39 11.16
C ALA A 291 -5.69 -13.73 9.83
N VAL A 292 -6.70 -13.33 9.07
CA VAL A 292 -6.53 -12.58 7.81
C VAL A 292 -5.90 -11.22 8.06
N VAL A 293 -6.47 -10.41 8.98
CA VAL A 293 -5.97 -9.06 9.25
C VAL A 293 -4.49 -9.08 9.63
N ARG A 294 -4.09 -9.98 10.53
CA ARG A 294 -2.69 -10.14 10.95
C ARG A 294 -1.78 -10.53 9.79
N SER A 295 -2.25 -11.44 8.93
CA SER A 295 -1.51 -11.88 7.75
C SER A 295 -1.30 -10.73 6.76
N MET A 296 -2.32 -9.89 6.56
CA MET A 296 -2.24 -8.71 5.70
C MET A 296 -1.30 -7.64 6.26
N VAL A 297 -1.28 -7.40 7.57
CA VAL A 297 -0.31 -6.50 8.21
C VAL A 297 1.12 -7.02 8.04
N PHE A 298 1.34 -8.33 8.21
CA PHE A 298 2.66 -8.93 8.05
C PHE A 298 3.17 -8.82 6.61
N ILE A 299 2.35 -9.21 5.62
CA ILE A 299 2.75 -9.15 4.20
C ILE A 299 2.96 -7.70 3.73
N GLY A 300 2.14 -6.75 4.20
CA GLY A 300 2.33 -5.33 3.95
C GLY A 300 3.68 -4.82 4.47
N SER A 301 4.08 -5.26 5.67
CA SER A 301 5.38 -4.92 6.25
C SER A 301 6.55 -5.52 5.45
N VAL A 302 6.42 -6.75 4.98
CA VAL A 302 7.42 -7.40 4.10
C VAL A 302 7.55 -6.63 2.79
N LEU A 303 6.44 -6.30 2.13
CA LEU A 303 6.43 -5.54 0.89
C LEU A 303 7.02 -4.13 1.06
N TYR A 304 6.74 -3.47 2.18
CA TYR A 304 7.33 -2.17 2.50
C TYR A 304 8.86 -2.25 2.64
N ILE A 305 9.37 -3.26 3.35
CA ILE A 305 10.81 -3.50 3.51
C ILE A 305 11.46 -3.80 2.15
N VAL A 306 10.81 -4.60 1.31
CA VAL A 306 11.26 -4.85 -0.07
C VAL A 306 11.31 -3.55 -0.85
N GLY A 307 10.31 -2.68 -0.72
CA GLY A 307 10.29 -1.34 -1.33
C GLY A 307 11.48 -0.47 -0.91
N LEU A 308 11.80 -0.45 0.39
CA LEU A 308 12.96 0.27 0.90
C LEU A 308 14.28 -0.28 0.34
N LEU A 309 14.43 -1.61 0.28
CA LEU A 309 15.61 -2.26 -0.30
C LEU A 309 15.77 -1.91 -1.79
N LEU A 310 14.68 -1.95 -2.56
CA LEU A 310 14.68 -1.57 -3.97
C LEU A 310 15.04 -0.08 -4.15
N THR A 311 14.57 0.78 -3.25
CA THR A 311 14.92 2.21 -3.25
C THR A 311 16.42 2.41 -3.02
N ASP A 312 17.00 1.75 -2.03
CA ASP A 312 18.43 1.83 -1.75
C ASP A 312 19.26 1.32 -2.95
N LEU A 313 18.82 0.25 -3.61
CA LEU A 313 19.46 -0.25 -4.82
C LEU A 313 19.31 0.73 -6.00
N SER A 314 18.16 1.38 -6.13
CA SER A 314 17.92 2.36 -7.19
C SER A 314 18.84 3.58 -7.10
N TYR A 315 19.18 4.02 -5.88
CA TYR A 315 20.17 5.10 -5.68
C TYR A 315 21.51 4.78 -6.33
N THR A 316 22.00 3.55 -6.20
CA THR A 316 23.29 3.17 -6.79
C THR A 316 23.26 3.07 -8.31
N LEU A 317 22.09 2.75 -8.88
CA LEU A 317 21.91 2.68 -10.34
C LEU A 317 21.76 4.07 -10.97
N VAL A 318 21.12 5.00 -10.24
CA VAL A 318 20.82 6.34 -10.76
C VAL A 318 21.96 7.33 -10.49
N ASP A 319 22.66 7.21 -9.37
CA ASP A 319 23.86 8.02 -9.06
C ASP A 319 25.07 7.13 -8.71
N PRO A 320 25.95 6.86 -9.70
CA PRO A 320 27.15 6.07 -9.49
C PRO A 320 28.14 6.65 -8.47
N ARG A 321 27.95 7.92 -8.06
CA ARG A 321 28.78 8.61 -7.06
C ARG A 321 28.42 8.19 -5.63
N VAL A 322 27.22 7.68 -5.43
CA VAL A 322 26.77 7.12 -4.13
C VAL A 322 27.41 5.74 -3.98
N ARG A 323 28.55 5.68 -3.29
CA ARG A 323 29.12 4.39 -2.85
C ARG A 323 28.33 3.95 -1.63
N LEU A 324 27.62 2.83 -1.76
CA LEU A 324 27.00 2.15 -0.62
C LEU A 324 28.14 1.63 0.30
N GLN A 325 28.41 2.34 1.37
CA GLN A 325 29.34 1.95 2.43
C GLN A 325 28.66 1.02 3.44
#